data_08cea316c11c9ec9601f34c538e8848e
#
_entry.id   08cea316c11c9ec9601f34c538e8848e
#
_cell.length_a   1.000
_cell.length_b   1.000
_cell.length_c   1.000
_cell.angle_alpha   90.00
_cell.angle_beta   90.00
_cell.angle_gamma   90.00
#
_symmetry.space_group_name_H-M   'P 1'
#
loop_
_entity.id
_entity.type
_entity.pdbx_description
1 polymer ?
#
loop_
_entity_poly.entity_id
_entity_poly.type
_entity_poly.pdbx_seq_one_letter_code
_entity_poly.pdbx_strand_id
1 'polypeptide(L)'
;MKVLTSSQMFSAEQAQVNRGMSFTRLMENAGSACAREIRERFASLEQSRGLICVLCGKGKNGGDGFVIARKLALAGFNVAVAEAFGEPTAEDSILMREKAVETGLVPEFFWGEENAKNSIESAAVIVDAVFGTGYKYREDERVRAVFEAVNASPAKVVSIDVPSGLESNNGDVPGSCIKADITIAVSCMKPVHILKPARVLCGEIITVAIGIDDDIIDGIEDDTLAVLTPAQAKKIFPRRDLMANKGTFGRALSICGSRNMQGAAVLAASSALRCGAGLVTAAFPDAAYNAIAPKLTESLLLPLPSNEAGTFSSGAIPALLEQAEKSSAVLVGCGLGLNLHTKELVSALVQNCTKPMIIDADGINALAANIDILKNIKAPVILTPHPGEMSRLTGMSIADIERDRVNVARRFADEYGVVLLLKGASTVIAGAGRRDAYINVTGNQGMAKGGSGDMLSGIILALLAQGVYPLDAAVLGAYIHGAAGDAAARELSLSSMLAFDCIAALPRVLRTLER
;
A
#
# COMPACT_ATOMS: atom_id res chain seq x y z
N MET A 1 -4.93 3.26 8.73
CA MET A 1 -6.10 2.37 8.90
C MET A 1 -5.60 0.95 9.09
N LYS A 2 -6.04 0.27 10.13
CA LYS A 2 -5.71 -1.15 10.37
C LYS A 2 -6.33 -2.05 9.32
N VAL A 3 -5.63 -3.13 9.01
CA VAL A 3 -6.06 -4.20 8.13
C VAL A 3 -6.16 -5.46 8.98
N LEU A 4 -7.36 -6.01 9.08
CA LEU A 4 -7.67 -7.06 10.04
C LEU A 4 -7.81 -8.42 9.34
N THR A 5 -7.26 -9.46 9.95
CA THR A 5 -7.55 -10.84 9.57
C THR A 5 -9.00 -11.19 9.89
N SER A 6 -9.52 -12.28 9.32
CA SER A 6 -10.88 -12.75 9.62
C SER A 6 -11.11 -13.00 11.11
N SER A 7 -10.11 -13.52 11.82
CA SER A 7 -10.19 -13.76 13.27
C SER A 7 -10.22 -12.45 14.07
N GLN A 8 -9.37 -11.48 13.72
CA GLN A 8 -9.35 -10.16 14.34
C GLN A 8 -10.66 -9.41 14.09
N MET A 9 -11.20 -9.51 12.86
CA MET A 9 -12.48 -8.91 12.51
C MET A 9 -13.62 -9.50 13.33
N PHE A 10 -13.68 -10.86 13.44
CA PHE A 10 -14.66 -11.53 14.28
C PHE A 10 -14.55 -11.11 15.77
N SER A 11 -13.32 -10.96 16.30
CA SER A 11 -13.11 -10.46 17.66
C SER A 11 -13.63 -9.04 17.84
N ALA A 12 -13.46 -8.17 16.85
CA ALA A 12 -14.00 -6.80 16.87
C ALA A 12 -15.56 -6.80 16.84
N GLU A 13 -16.17 -7.62 15.99
CA GLU A 13 -17.62 -7.80 15.96
C GLU A 13 -18.16 -8.30 17.30
N GLN A 14 -17.51 -9.32 17.87
CA GLN A 14 -17.89 -9.88 19.19
C GLN A 14 -17.76 -8.84 20.32
N ALA A 15 -16.71 -8.03 20.28
CA ALA A 15 -16.53 -6.93 21.25
C ALA A 15 -17.66 -5.89 21.14
N GLN A 16 -18.09 -5.57 19.92
CA GLN A 16 -19.23 -4.66 19.71
C GLN A 16 -20.56 -5.29 20.16
N VAL A 17 -20.72 -6.59 19.94
CA VAL A 17 -21.89 -7.33 20.44
C VAL A 17 -21.94 -7.32 21.96
N ASN A 18 -20.83 -7.48 22.63
CA ASN A 18 -20.73 -7.39 24.09
C ASN A 18 -21.05 -5.97 24.63
N ARG A 19 -20.99 -4.94 23.78
CA ARG A 19 -21.43 -3.57 24.07
C ARG A 19 -22.93 -3.34 23.80
N GLY A 20 -23.66 -4.37 23.35
CA GLY A 20 -25.12 -4.32 23.20
C GLY A 20 -25.64 -4.26 21.77
N MET A 21 -24.78 -4.33 20.74
CA MET A 21 -25.22 -4.44 19.34
C MET A 21 -25.34 -5.92 18.95
N SER A 22 -26.46 -6.34 18.32
CA SER A 22 -26.62 -7.73 17.88
C SER A 22 -25.87 -7.97 16.55
N PHE A 23 -25.50 -9.24 16.27
CA PHE A 23 -24.97 -9.64 14.96
C PHE A 23 -25.97 -9.35 13.82
N THR A 24 -27.25 -9.56 14.06
CA THR A 24 -28.32 -9.20 13.12
C THR A 24 -28.31 -7.71 12.78
N ARG A 25 -28.03 -6.86 13.76
CA ARG A 25 -27.92 -5.40 13.54
C ARG A 25 -26.66 -5.04 12.77
N LEU A 26 -25.54 -5.69 13.05
CA LEU A 26 -24.30 -5.51 12.29
C LEU A 26 -24.49 -5.89 10.82
N MET A 27 -25.17 -7.02 10.53
CA MET A 27 -25.50 -7.48 9.17
C MET A 27 -26.43 -6.47 8.45
N GLU A 28 -27.49 -5.99 9.11
CA GLU A 28 -28.39 -4.97 8.55
C GLU A 28 -27.63 -3.67 8.23
N ASN A 29 -26.68 -3.26 9.10
CA ASN A 29 -25.84 -2.09 8.88
C ASN A 29 -24.88 -2.30 7.69
N ALA A 30 -24.24 -3.49 7.59
CA ALA A 30 -23.30 -3.85 6.53
C ALA A 30 -24.01 -3.81 5.16
N GLY A 31 -25.09 -4.55 5.01
CA GLY A 31 -25.85 -4.56 3.76
C GLY A 31 -26.43 -3.19 3.41
N SER A 32 -26.90 -2.40 4.40
CA SER A 32 -27.39 -1.04 4.17
C SER A 32 -26.31 -0.08 3.70
N ALA A 33 -25.11 -0.17 4.28
CA ALA A 33 -23.97 0.65 3.87
C ALA A 33 -23.49 0.28 2.45
N CYS A 34 -23.40 -1.02 2.15
CA CYS A 34 -23.05 -1.51 0.81
C CYS A 34 -24.11 -1.07 -0.23
N ALA A 35 -25.39 -1.20 0.08
CA ALA A 35 -26.48 -0.77 -0.81
C ALA A 35 -26.41 0.73 -1.11
N ARG A 36 -26.03 1.56 -0.14
CA ARG A 36 -25.85 3.01 -0.33
C ARG A 36 -24.72 3.29 -1.32
N GLU A 37 -23.55 2.65 -1.17
CA GLU A 37 -22.43 2.79 -2.10
C GLU A 37 -22.81 2.37 -3.52
N ILE A 38 -23.51 1.24 -3.67
CA ILE A 38 -23.97 0.74 -4.97
C ILE A 38 -24.95 1.74 -5.59
N ARG A 39 -25.93 2.25 -4.82
CA ARG A 39 -26.91 3.22 -5.28
C ARG A 39 -26.25 4.51 -5.77
N GLU A 40 -25.27 5.05 -5.03
CA GLU A 40 -24.60 6.29 -5.39
C GLU A 40 -23.76 6.13 -6.67
N ARG A 41 -23.09 5.00 -6.85
CA ARG A 41 -22.24 4.73 -8.02
C ARG A 41 -23.01 4.37 -9.28
N PHE A 42 -24.13 3.73 -9.13
CA PHE A 42 -24.97 3.26 -10.24
C PHE A 42 -26.32 3.95 -10.28
N ALA A 43 -26.41 5.20 -9.85
CA ALA A 43 -27.66 5.97 -9.79
C ALA A 43 -28.41 6.04 -11.13
N SER A 44 -27.71 6.02 -12.26
CA SER A 44 -28.30 5.99 -13.59
C SER A 44 -29.17 4.76 -13.89
N LEU A 45 -28.92 3.64 -13.17
CA LEU A 45 -29.70 2.41 -13.35
C LEU A 45 -31.10 2.51 -12.79
N GLU A 46 -31.39 3.41 -11.85
CA GLU A 46 -32.74 3.68 -11.37
C GLU A 46 -33.63 4.14 -12.51
N GLN A 47 -33.12 5.03 -13.36
CA GLN A 47 -33.88 5.57 -14.53
C GLN A 47 -33.89 4.61 -15.72
N SER A 48 -32.74 3.97 -16.03
CA SER A 48 -32.62 3.05 -17.16
C SER A 48 -33.26 1.69 -16.92
N ARG A 49 -33.63 1.38 -15.68
CA ARG A 49 -34.14 0.08 -15.25
C ARG A 49 -33.19 -1.10 -15.54
N GLY A 50 -31.89 -0.84 -15.64
CA GLY A 50 -30.88 -1.89 -15.77
C GLY A 50 -30.92 -2.84 -14.58
N LEU A 51 -30.84 -4.14 -14.84
CA LEU A 51 -30.95 -5.17 -13.80
C LEU A 51 -29.71 -5.18 -12.92
N ILE A 52 -29.89 -5.22 -11.61
CA ILE A 52 -28.88 -5.56 -10.59
C ILE A 52 -29.13 -6.98 -10.14
N CYS A 53 -28.24 -7.90 -10.47
CA CYS A 53 -28.30 -9.29 -10.02
C CYS A 53 -27.46 -9.47 -8.77
N VAL A 54 -28.05 -9.85 -7.64
CA VAL A 54 -27.35 -10.13 -6.38
C VAL A 54 -27.19 -11.62 -6.20
N LEU A 55 -25.94 -12.10 -6.23
CA LEU A 55 -25.60 -13.49 -5.98
C LEU A 55 -25.43 -13.72 -4.48
N CYS A 56 -26.34 -14.47 -3.86
CA CYS A 56 -26.30 -14.76 -2.43
C CYS A 56 -25.79 -16.17 -2.18
N GLY A 57 -24.81 -16.30 -1.28
CA GLY A 57 -24.34 -17.57 -0.74
C GLY A 57 -25.12 -17.99 0.50
N LYS A 58 -24.83 -19.21 1.01
CA LYS A 58 -25.49 -19.78 2.21
C LYS A 58 -25.08 -19.14 3.54
N GLY A 59 -23.92 -18.45 3.56
CA GLY A 59 -23.32 -17.92 4.78
C GLY A 59 -23.75 -16.47 5.07
N LYS A 60 -23.05 -15.85 6.03
CA LYS A 60 -23.32 -14.47 6.46
C LYS A 60 -23.20 -13.45 5.33
N ASN A 61 -22.26 -13.64 4.40
CA ASN A 61 -22.11 -12.74 3.24
C ASN A 61 -23.37 -12.74 2.36
N GLY A 62 -24.02 -13.93 2.19
CA GLY A 62 -25.33 -14.02 1.54
C GLY A 62 -26.40 -13.22 2.28
N GLY A 63 -26.36 -13.20 3.61
CA GLY A 63 -27.22 -12.37 4.45
C GLY A 63 -27.07 -10.87 4.13
N ASP A 64 -25.83 -10.39 4.01
CA ASP A 64 -25.55 -9.01 3.56
C ASP A 64 -26.12 -8.77 2.15
N GLY A 65 -26.01 -9.77 1.25
CA GLY A 65 -26.60 -9.75 -0.10
C GLY A 65 -28.12 -9.58 -0.09
N PHE A 66 -28.86 -10.29 0.76
CA PHE A 66 -30.31 -10.11 0.91
C PHE A 66 -30.69 -8.73 1.43
N VAL A 67 -29.94 -8.18 2.38
CA VAL A 67 -30.13 -6.79 2.82
C VAL A 67 -29.90 -5.81 1.68
N ILE A 68 -28.82 -5.98 0.89
CA ILE A 68 -28.51 -5.15 -0.26
C ILE A 68 -29.64 -5.20 -1.28
N ALA A 69 -30.08 -6.38 -1.68
CA ALA A 69 -31.16 -6.57 -2.65
C ALA A 69 -32.45 -5.85 -2.20
N ARG A 70 -32.86 -6.07 -0.95
CA ARG A 70 -34.03 -5.43 -0.36
C ARG A 70 -33.91 -3.90 -0.36
N LYS A 71 -32.77 -3.34 0.07
CA LYS A 71 -32.57 -1.88 0.15
C LYS A 71 -32.56 -1.22 -1.23
N LEU A 72 -31.96 -1.85 -2.23
CA LEU A 72 -31.95 -1.36 -3.60
C LEU A 72 -33.34 -1.43 -4.23
N ALA A 73 -34.09 -2.53 -4.03
CA ALA A 73 -35.46 -2.68 -4.53
C ALA A 73 -36.38 -1.64 -3.91
N LEU A 74 -36.31 -1.41 -2.61
CA LEU A 74 -37.05 -0.35 -1.91
C LEU A 74 -36.69 1.08 -2.39
N ALA A 75 -35.48 1.26 -2.92
CA ALA A 75 -35.02 2.51 -3.52
C ALA A 75 -35.43 2.64 -5.01
N GLY A 76 -36.18 1.70 -5.57
CA GLY A 76 -36.73 1.76 -6.95
C GLY A 76 -35.84 1.12 -8.02
N PHE A 77 -34.76 0.46 -7.68
CA PHE A 77 -33.90 -0.27 -8.62
C PHE A 77 -34.57 -1.58 -9.05
N ASN A 78 -34.28 -2.01 -10.27
CA ASN A 78 -34.64 -3.33 -10.76
C ASN A 78 -33.65 -4.37 -10.25
N VAL A 79 -34.07 -5.22 -9.32
CA VAL A 79 -33.18 -6.16 -8.60
C VAL A 79 -33.70 -7.57 -8.72
N ALA A 80 -32.81 -8.55 -8.89
CA ALA A 80 -33.08 -9.97 -8.73
C ALA A 80 -32.02 -10.62 -7.84
N VAL A 81 -32.42 -11.63 -7.09
CA VAL A 81 -31.49 -12.46 -6.29
C VAL A 81 -31.30 -13.82 -6.96
N ALA A 82 -30.05 -14.26 -7.06
CA ALA A 82 -29.70 -15.63 -7.43
C ALA A 82 -29.00 -16.32 -6.27
N GLU A 83 -29.63 -17.35 -5.71
CA GLU A 83 -29.09 -18.18 -4.63
C GLU A 83 -28.09 -19.20 -5.21
N ALA A 84 -26.79 -18.95 -5.03
CA ALA A 84 -25.72 -19.68 -5.73
C ALA A 84 -25.65 -21.17 -5.35
N PHE A 85 -25.89 -21.51 -4.08
CA PHE A 85 -25.71 -22.87 -3.56
C PHE A 85 -26.87 -23.37 -2.69
N GLY A 86 -28.06 -22.79 -2.85
CA GLY A 86 -29.29 -23.07 -2.12
C GLY A 86 -29.48 -22.15 -0.90
N GLU A 87 -30.52 -22.41 -0.14
CA GLU A 87 -30.99 -21.56 0.95
C GLU A 87 -29.94 -21.25 2.02
N PRO A 88 -30.00 -20.08 2.67
CA PRO A 88 -29.11 -19.72 3.76
C PRO A 88 -29.27 -20.65 4.96
N THR A 89 -28.16 -20.85 5.69
CA THR A 89 -28.10 -21.75 6.85
C THR A 89 -27.84 -21.01 8.16
N ALA A 90 -27.36 -19.77 8.12
CA ALA A 90 -27.15 -18.96 9.31
C ALA A 90 -28.44 -18.22 9.69
N GLU A 91 -28.80 -18.21 10.97
CA GLU A 91 -30.06 -17.61 11.48
C GLU A 91 -30.24 -16.15 11.03
N ASP A 92 -29.18 -15.34 11.15
CA ASP A 92 -29.22 -13.94 10.70
C ASP A 92 -29.50 -13.83 9.18
N SER A 93 -28.89 -14.72 8.38
CA SER A 93 -29.07 -14.72 6.92
C SER A 93 -30.47 -15.19 6.50
N ILE A 94 -31.03 -16.18 7.19
CA ILE A 94 -32.43 -16.65 7.01
C ILE A 94 -33.39 -15.47 7.26
N LEU A 95 -33.22 -14.78 8.39
CA LEU A 95 -34.05 -13.61 8.73
C LEU A 95 -33.94 -12.51 7.67
N MET A 96 -32.75 -12.25 7.11
CA MET A 96 -32.60 -11.21 6.08
C MET A 96 -33.22 -11.62 4.76
N ARG A 97 -33.17 -12.91 4.40
CA ARG A 97 -33.90 -13.44 3.25
C ARG A 97 -35.42 -13.28 3.41
N GLU A 98 -35.97 -13.70 4.55
CA GLU A 98 -37.41 -13.54 4.85
C GLU A 98 -37.86 -12.10 4.68
N LYS A 99 -37.12 -11.15 5.27
CA LYS A 99 -37.39 -9.72 5.11
C LYS A 99 -37.30 -9.21 3.65
N ALA A 100 -36.45 -9.81 2.82
CA ALA A 100 -36.34 -9.44 1.41
C ALA A 100 -37.58 -9.96 0.64
N VAL A 101 -37.96 -11.23 0.88
CA VAL A 101 -39.13 -11.86 0.27
C VAL A 101 -40.45 -11.15 0.66
N GLU A 102 -40.61 -10.80 1.94
CA GLU A 102 -41.78 -10.10 2.46
C GLU A 102 -42.06 -8.77 1.72
N THR A 103 -41.09 -8.14 1.10
CA THR A 103 -41.31 -6.92 0.33
C THR A 103 -42.11 -7.16 -0.96
N GLY A 104 -42.06 -8.38 -1.49
CA GLY A 104 -42.64 -8.75 -2.78
C GLY A 104 -41.98 -8.05 -4.00
N LEU A 105 -40.84 -7.36 -3.76
CA LEU A 105 -40.15 -6.57 -4.79
C LEU A 105 -38.92 -7.27 -5.36
N VAL A 106 -38.45 -8.35 -4.73
CA VAL A 106 -37.22 -9.04 -5.08
C VAL A 106 -37.53 -10.45 -5.57
N PRO A 107 -37.49 -10.73 -6.88
CA PRO A 107 -37.56 -12.09 -7.38
C PRO A 107 -36.33 -12.91 -7.01
N GLU A 108 -36.54 -14.14 -6.58
CA GLU A 108 -35.49 -15.08 -6.20
C GLU A 108 -35.44 -16.25 -7.18
N PHE A 109 -34.22 -16.68 -7.52
CA PHE A 109 -33.95 -17.82 -8.39
C PHE A 109 -32.84 -18.67 -7.80
N PHE A 110 -32.91 -19.99 -7.95
CA PHE A 110 -31.83 -20.88 -7.55
C PHE A 110 -30.85 -21.12 -8.69
N TRP A 111 -29.56 -21.25 -8.35
CA TRP A 111 -28.55 -21.60 -9.34
C TRP A 111 -28.88 -22.95 -10.02
N GLY A 112 -28.86 -22.96 -11.35
CA GLY A 112 -29.28 -24.09 -12.16
C GLY A 112 -30.63 -23.84 -12.85
N GLU A 113 -31.44 -22.91 -12.36
CA GLU A 113 -32.62 -22.44 -13.06
C GLU A 113 -32.23 -21.52 -14.23
N GLU A 114 -33.01 -21.57 -15.30
CA GLU A 114 -32.79 -20.72 -16.48
C GLU A 114 -32.84 -19.23 -16.14
N ASN A 115 -33.76 -18.84 -15.26
CA ASN A 115 -33.92 -17.47 -14.82
C ASN A 115 -32.69 -16.92 -14.06
N ALA A 116 -31.98 -17.75 -13.30
CA ALA A 116 -30.76 -17.34 -12.61
C ALA A 116 -29.63 -17.02 -13.61
N LYS A 117 -29.46 -17.86 -14.65
CA LYS A 117 -28.49 -17.61 -15.72
C LYS A 117 -28.84 -16.36 -16.52
N ASN A 118 -30.11 -16.23 -16.92
CA ASN A 118 -30.60 -15.07 -17.66
C ASN A 118 -30.40 -13.77 -16.85
N SER A 119 -30.56 -13.83 -15.52
CA SER A 119 -30.33 -12.68 -14.65
C SER A 119 -28.86 -12.24 -14.64
N ILE A 120 -27.90 -13.19 -14.65
CA ILE A 120 -26.46 -12.88 -14.76
C ILE A 120 -26.11 -12.33 -16.14
N GLU A 121 -26.64 -12.93 -17.20
CA GLU A 121 -26.36 -12.52 -18.59
C GLU A 121 -26.93 -11.15 -18.94
N SER A 122 -28.10 -10.81 -18.39
CA SER A 122 -28.78 -9.53 -18.64
C SER A 122 -28.45 -8.44 -17.63
N ALA A 123 -27.69 -8.74 -16.59
CA ALA A 123 -27.35 -7.78 -15.55
C ALA A 123 -26.50 -6.62 -16.09
N ALA A 124 -26.81 -5.40 -15.64
CA ALA A 124 -25.92 -4.26 -15.76
C ALA A 124 -24.87 -4.24 -14.64
N VAL A 125 -25.26 -4.74 -13.45
CA VAL A 125 -24.40 -4.91 -12.29
C VAL A 125 -24.64 -6.28 -11.67
N ILE A 126 -23.58 -6.99 -11.35
CA ILE A 126 -23.60 -8.20 -10.53
C ILE A 126 -23.02 -7.86 -9.17
N VAL A 127 -23.77 -8.16 -8.11
CA VAL A 127 -23.29 -8.05 -6.72
C VAL A 127 -22.90 -9.45 -6.24
N ASP A 128 -21.64 -9.68 -6.03
CA ASP A 128 -21.08 -10.93 -5.50
C ASP A 128 -21.14 -10.90 -3.97
N ALA A 129 -22.09 -11.60 -3.40
CA ALA A 129 -22.27 -11.84 -1.98
C ALA A 129 -22.26 -13.35 -1.67
N VAL A 130 -21.45 -14.12 -2.42
CA VAL A 130 -21.42 -15.59 -2.28
C VAL A 130 -20.57 -16.00 -1.09
N PHE A 131 -19.28 -15.64 -1.08
CA PHE A 131 -18.36 -15.99 0.00
C PHE A 131 -17.70 -14.71 0.55
N GLY A 132 -17.57 -14.64 1.87
CA GLY A 132 -16.85 -13.58 2.58
C GLY A 132 -15.60 -14.11 3.29
N THR A 133 -15.22 -13.48 4.41
CA THR A 133 -13.98 -13.75 5.17
C THR A 133 -13.83 -15.19 5.67
N GLY A 134 -14.91 -15.95 5.79
CA GLY A 134 -14.88 -17.35 6.26
C GLY A 134 -14.53 -18.38 5.19
N TYR A 135 -14.38 -17.96 3.93
CA TYR A 135 -14.10 -18.90 2.84
C TYR A 135 -12.72 -19.53 2.97
N LYS A 136 -12.68 -20.85 2.69
CA LYS A 136 -11.47 -21.63 2.52
C LYS A 136 -11.54 -22.35 1.19
N TYR A 137 -10.50 -22.21 0.39
CA TYR A 137 -10.45 -22.80 -0.93
C TYR A 137 -10.66 -24.33 -0.87
N ARG A 138 -11.58 -24.78 -1.69
CA ARG A 138 -11.79 -26.19 -2.03
C ARG A 138 -12.16 -26.25 -3.51
N GLU A 139 -11.60 -27.20 -4.22
CA GLU A 139 -11.98 -27.44 -5.60
C GLU A 139 -13.41 -27.98 -5.66
N ASP A 140 -14.31 -27.23 -6.30
CA ASP A 140 -15.71 -27.61 -6.52
C ASP A 140 -16.12 -27.07 -7.91
N GLU A 141 -16.53 -27.99 -8.78
CA GLU A 141 -16.93 -27.64 -10.16
C GLU A 141 -18.15 -26.72 -10.21
N ARG A 142 -19.08 -26.84 -9.25
CA ARG A 142 -20.25 -25.97 -9.17
C ARG A 142 -19.84 -24.54 -8.82
N VAL A 143 -18.90 -24.37 -7.89
CA VAL A 143 -18.33 -23.07 -7.52
C VAL A 143 -17.62 -22.45 -8.72
N ARG A 144 -16.81 -23.25 -9.42
CA ARG A 144 -16.11 -22.81 -10.62
C ARG A 144 -17.10 -22.33 -11.70
N ALA A 145 -18.18 -23.07 -11.95
CA ALA A 145 -19.18 -22.71 -12.96
C ALA A 145 -19.88 -21.36 -12.65
N VAL A 146 -20.18 -21.08 -11.37
CA VAL A 146 -20.73 -19.78 -10.96
C VAL A 146 -19.74 -18.67 -11.25
N PHE A 147 -18.47 -18.83 -10.85
CA PHE A 147 -17.45 -17.80 -11.05
C PHE A 147 -17.13 -17.55 -12.53
N GLU A 148 -17.08 -18.61 -13.33
CA GLU A 148 -16.89 -18.50 -14.78
C GLU A 148 -18.05 -17.72 -15.45
N ALA A 149 -19.29 -17.97 -15.05
CA ALA A 149 -20.47 -17.26 -15.56
C ALA A 149 -20.42 -15.77 -15.22
N VAL A 150 -20.06 -15.43 -13.97
CA VAL A 150 -19.91 -14.03 -13.54
C VAL A 150 -18.76 -13.35 -14.30
N ASN A 151 -17.59 -13.99 -14.40
CA ASN A 151 -16.43 -13.43 -15.08
C ASN A 151 -16.60 -13.30 -16.60
N ALA A 152 -17.50 -14.07 -17.22
CA ALA A 152 -17.86 -13.98 -18.63
C ALA A 152 -18.90 -12.90 -18.94
N SER A 153 -19.63 -12.43 -17.93
CA SER A 153 -20.64 -11.39 -18.08
C SER A 153 -20.00 -10.03 -18.41
N PRO A 154 -20.62 -9.20 -19.27
CA PRO A 154 -20.19 -7.82 -19.50
C PRO A 154 -20.59 -6.87 -18.36
N ALA A 155 -21.34 -7.33 -17.36
CA ALA A 155 -21.78 -6.55 -16.21
C ALA A 155 -20.60 -6.02 -15.38
N LYS A 156 -20.83 -4.90 -14.68
CA LYS A 156 -19.92 -4.47 -13.62
C LYS A 156 -20.06 -5.35 -12.39
N VAL A 157 -18.96 -5.86 -11.87
CA VAL A 157 -18.94 -6.78 -10.72
C VAL A 157 -18.56 -6.04 -9.45
N VAL A 158 -19.47 -6.08 -8.46
CA VAL A 158 -19.26 -5.50 -7.11
C VAL A 158 -19.21 -6.63 -6.10
N SER A 159 -18.03 -6.96 -5.57
CA SER A 159 -17.89 -7.99 -4.53
C SER A 159 -18.08 -7.38 -3.13
N ILE A 160 -18.84 -8.09 -2.30
CA ILE A 160 -19.10 -7.70 -0.92
C ILE A 160 -18.08 -8.39 -0.01
N ASP A 161 -17.39 -7.59 0.76
CA ASP A 161 -16.35 -7.94 1.70
C ASP A 161 -15.06 -8.50 1.05
N VAL A 162 -15.13 -9.60 0.32
CA VAL A 162 -14.00 -10.24 -0.40
C VAL A 162 -14.51 -10.82 -1.71
N PRO A 163 -13.79 -10.67 -2.83
CA PRO A 163 -14.17 -11.37 -4.06
C PRO A 163 -14.24 -12.87 -3.82
N SER A 164 -15.37 -13.48 -4.16
CA SER A 164 -15.61 -14.89 -3.87
C SER A 164 -14.59 -15.79 -4.56
N GLY A 165 -14.06 -16.76 -3.82
CA GLY A 165 -12.97 -17.63 -4.24
C GLY A 165 -11.59 -17.23 -3.74
N LEU A 166 -11.43 -16.03 -3.17
CA LEU A 166 -10.21 -15.61 -2.49
C LEU A 166 -10.28 -15.84 -0.99
N GLU A 167 -9.14 -16.16 -0.37
CA GLU A 167 -9.02 -16.25 1.09
C GLU A 167 -8.64 -14.90 1.68
N SER A 168 -9.37 -14.46 2.70
CA SER A 168 -9.24 -13.10 3.26
C SER A 168 -7.89 -12.78 3.90
N ASN A 169 -7.17 -13.79 4.42
CA ASN A 169 -6.00 -13.61 5.29
C ASN A 169 -4.65 -13.60 4.58
N ASN A 170 -4.62 -13.81 3.27
CA ASN A 170 -3.40 -13.83 2.46
C ASN A 170 -3.60 -13.16 1.10
N GLY A 171 -2.56 -13.13 0.29
CA GLY A 171 -2.58 -12.57 -1.06
C GLY A 171 -2.64 -13.63 -2.17
N ASP A 172 -2.89 -14.88 -1.83
CA ASP A 172 -2.84 -15.99 -2.77
C ASP A 172 -4.12 -16.07 -3.61
N VAL A 173 -3.98 -16.65 -4.81
CA VAL A 173 -5.07 -16.99 -5.72
C VAL A 173 -5.03 -18.50 -5.93
N PRO A 174 -5.69 -19.28 -5.05
CA PRO A 174 -5.53 -20.72 -5.04
C PRO A 174 -6.24 -21.43 -6.19
N GLY A 175 -7.21 -20.77 -6.84
CA GLY A 175 -7.99 -21.34 -7.93
C GLY A 175 -8.91 -20.35 -8.60
N SER A 176 -10.03 -20.80 -9.15
CA SER A 176 -11.07 -19.94 -9.71
C SER A 176 -11.60 -18.98 -8.65
N CYS A 177 -11.76 -17.72 -9.04
CA CYS A 177 -12.34 -16.68 -8.21
C CYS A 177 -13.06 -15.63 -9.07
N ILE A 178 -13.91 -14.84 -8.45
CA ILE A 178 -14.55 -13.68 -9.09
C ILE A 178 -13.53 -12.55 -9.24
N LYS A 179 -13.56 -11.89 -10.41
CA LYS A 179 -12.80 -10.68 -10.69
C LYS A 179 -13.72 -9.48 -10.50
N ALA A 180 -13.55 -8.75 -9.41
CA ALA A 180 -14.36 -7.58 -9.12
C ALA A 180 -13.83 -6.33 -9.85
N ASP A 181 -14.75 -5.47 -10.32
CA ASP A 181 -14.44 -4.08 -10.66
C ASP A 181 -14.34 -3.23 -9.39
N ILE A 182 -15.16 -3.55 -8.38
CA ILE A 182 -15.22 -2.88 -7.08
C ILE A 182 -15.36 -3.93 -6.00
N THR A 183 -14.62 -3.77 -4.90
CA THR A 183 -14.83 -4.54 -3.67
C THR A 183 -15.22 -3.60 -2.54
N ILE A 184 -16.37 -3.84 -1.91
CA ILE A 184 -16.81 -3.09 -0.74
C ILE A 184 -16.40 -3.87 0.51
N ALA A 185 -15.26 -3.50 1.09
CA ALA A 185 -14.74 -4.10 2.31
C ALA A 185 -15.57 -3.64 3.52
N VAL A 186 -16.13 -4.61 4.24
CA VAL A 186 -17.00 -4.37 5.40
C VAL A 186 -16.14 -4.07 6.63
N SER A 187 -16.36 -2.94 7.27
CA SER A 187 -15.66 -2.37 8.43
C SER A 187 -14.18 -2.05 8.18
N CYS A 188 -13.34 -3.04 7.93
CA CYS A 188 -11.90 -2.90 7.70
C CYS A 188 -11.48 -3.62 6.42
N MET A 189 -10.38 -3.18 5.82
CA MET A 189 -9.68 -3.99 4.81
C MET A 189 -9.16 -5.28 5.43
N LYS A 190 -9.05 -6.33 4.62
CA LYS A 190 -8.41 -7.61 4.97
C LYS A 190 -7.09 -7.74 4.20
N PRO A 191 -6.17 -8.63 4.62
CA PRO A 191 -4.90 -8.86 3.92
C PRO A 191 -5.04 -9.07 2.40
N VAL A 192 -6.06 -9.79 1.95
CA VAL A 192 -6.38 -10.01 0.53
C VAL A 192 -6.53 -8.71 -0.29
N HIS A 193 -7.02 -7.65 0.34
CA HIS A 193 -7.24 -6.35 -0.31
C HIS A 193 -5.96 -5.57 -0.60
N ILE A 194 -4.85 -5.95 0.02
CA ILE A 194 -3.59 -5.20 -0.05
C ILE A 194 -2.41 -6.04 -0.50
N LEU A 195 -2.50 -7.37 -0.39
CA LEU A 195 -1.44 -8.29 -0.79
C LEU A 195 -1.67 -8.81 -2.22
N LYS A 196 -0.62 -8.79 -3.03
CA LYS A 196 -0.64 -9.36 -4.39
C LYS A 196 -0.26 -10.85 -4.34
N PRO A 197 -0.75 -11.66 -5.28
CA PRO A 197 -1.53 -11.34 -6.48
C PRO A 197 -3.01 -11.02 -6.28
N ALA A 198 -3.67 -11.48 -5.17
CA ALA A 198 -5.11 -11.36 -4.96
C ALA A 198 -5.64 -9.91 -5.09
N ARG A 199 -4.88 -8.92 -4.61
CA ARG A 199 -5.24 -7.49 -4.72
C ARG A 199 -5.66 -7.06 -6.12
N VAL A 200 -5.06 -7.65 -7.17
CA VAL A 200 -5.34 -7.30 -8.57
C VAL A 200 -6.78 -7.68 -8.97
N LEU A 201 -7.36 -8.66 -8.28
CA LEU A 201 -8.70 -9.19 -8.55
C LEU A 201 -9.80 -8.46 -7.75
N CYS A 202 -9.41 -7.57 -6.82
CA CYS A 202 -10.35 -6.82 -5.97
C CYS A 202 -10.88 -5.52 -6.62
N GLY A 203 -10.34 -5.08 -7.75
CA GLY A 203 -10.73 -3.82 -8.39
C GLY A 203 -10.49 -2.59 -7.50
N GLU A 204 -11.39 -1.60 -7.56
CA GLU A 204 -11.42 -0.47 -6.62
C GLU A 204 -11.89 -0.96 -5.25
N ILE A 205 -11.20 -0.56 -4.17
CA ILE A 205 -11.58 -0.97 -2.81
C ILE A 205 -12.18 0.21 -2.06
N ILE A 206 -13.37 -0.01 -1.51
CA ILE A 206 -14.11 0.93 -0.69
C ILE A 206 -14.32 0.28 0.67
N THR A 207 -14.14 1.03 1.74
CA THR A 207 -14.43 0.54 3.10
C THR A 207 -15.68 1.21 3.63
N VAL A 208 -16.63 0.43 4.15
CA VAL A 208 -17.87 0.93 4.74
C VAL A 208 -17.93 0.63 6.23
N ALA A 209 -18.29 1.63 7.02
CA ALA A 209 -18.49 1.45 8.46
C ALA A 209 -19.84 0.77 8.74
N ILE A 210 -19.85 -0.13 9.74
CA ILE A 210 -21.02 -0.92 10.12
C ILE A 210 -21.49 -0.68 11.56
N GLY A 211 -20.84 0.25 12.27
CA GLY A 211 -21.15 0.60 13.63
C GLY A 211 -20.30 -0.11 14.68
N ILE A 212 -19.13 -0.62 14.29
CA ILE A 212 -18.09 -1.01 15.25
C ILE A 212 -17.36 0.25 15.67
N ASP A 213 -17.22 0.46 16.98
CA ASP A 213 -16.56 1.63 17.54
C ASP A 213 -15.06 1.63 17.20
N ASP A 214 -14.51 2.82 16.89
CA ASP A 214 -13.11 2.96 16.48
C ASP A 214 -12.13 2.47 17.56
N ASP A 215 -12.47 2.67 18.85
CA ASP A 215 -11.63 2.22 19.96
C ASP A 215 -11.52 0.70 20.09
N ILE A 216 -12.51 -0.06 19.62
CA ILE A 216 -12.42 -1.53 19.51
C ILE A 216 -11.38 -1.91 18.46
N ILE A 217 -11.46 -1.28 17.27
CA ILE A 217 -10.51 -1.55 16.19
C ILE A 217 -9.11 -1.12 16.58
N ASP A 218 -8.98 0.06 17.18
CA ASP A 218 -7.69 0.60 17.64
C ASP A 218 -7.09 -0.22 18.78
N GLY A 219 -7.92 -0.84 19.62
CA GLY A 219 -7.51 -1.72 20.72
C GLY A 219 -7.02 -3.11 20.31
N ILE A 220 -7.07 -3.50 19.02
CA ILE A 220 -6.48 -4.75 18.55
C ILE A 220 -4.96 -4.59 18.53
N GLU A 221 -4.26 -5.22 19.47
CA GLU A 221 -2.81 -5.09 19.65
C GLU A 221 -1.98 -6.20 18.99
N ASP A 222 -2.61 -7.21 18.41
CA ASP A 222 -1.93 -8.30 17.71
C ASP A 222 -1.20 -7.79 16.46
N ASP A 223 -0.31 -8.62 15.93
CA ASP A 223 0.46 -8.36 14.70
C ASP A 223 -0.42 -7.94 13.51
N THR A 224 -0.77 -6.66 13.46
CA THR A 224 -1.66 -6.11 12.44
C THR A 224 -0.91 -5.61 11.22
N LEU A 225 -1.59 -5.61 10.08
CA LEU A 225 -1.18 -4.82 8.93
C LEU A 225 -1.89 -3.46 8.96
N ALA A 226 -1.26 -2.47 8.35
CA ALA A 226 -1.85 -1.14 8.22
C ALA A 226 -1.61 -0.55 6.83
N VAL A 227 -2.49 0.32 6.41
CA VAL A 227 -2.32 1.18 5.23
C VAL A 227 -2.40 2.64 5.65
N LEU A 228 -1.61 3.48 5.00
CA LEU A 228 -1.69 4.92 5.21
C LEU A 228 -2.84 5.50 4.38
N THR A 229 -3.83 6.06 5.06
CA THR A 229 -4.94 6.76 4.38
C THR A 229 -4.55 8.19 3.99
N PRO A 230 -5.22 8.81 2.98
CA PRO A 230 -5.00 10.21 2.65
C PRO A 230 -5.14 11.17 3.84
N ALA A 231 -6.11 10.92 4.73
CA ALA A 231 -6.32 11.73 5.93
C ALA A 231 -5.16 11.60 6.93
N GLN A 232 -4.64 10.39 7.14
CA GLN A 232 -3.46 10.16 7.97
C GLN A 232 -2.19 10.75 7.33
N ALA A 233 -2.01 10.59 6.02
CA ALA A 233 -0.91 11.20 5.30
C ALA A 233 -0.89 12.73 5.46
N LYS A 234 -2.04 13.38 5.32
CA LYS A 234 -2.23 14.81 5.58
C LYS A 234 -1.91 15.21 7.02
N LYS A 235 -2.19 14.33 7.99
CA LYS A 235 -1.89 14.57 9.41
C LYS A 235 -0.40 14.50 9.72
N ILE A 236 0.34 13.59 9.07
CA ILE A 236 1.78 13.39 9.27
C ILE A 236 2.60 14.41 8.48
N PHE A 237 2.11 14.85 7.30
CA PHE A 237 2.85 15.74 6.42
C PHE A 237 3.23 17.05 7.13
N PRO A 238 4.51 17.51 7.02
CA PRO A 238 4.99 18.72 7.70
C PRO A 238 4.21 19.98 7.32
N ARG A 239 3.83 20.75 8.31
CA ARG A 239 3.17 22.04 8.09
C ARG A 239 4.18 23.11 7.74
N ARG A 240 3.78 24.05 6.85
CA ARG A 240 4.55 25.24 6.55
C ARG A 240 3.98 26.43 7.29
N ASP A 241 4.67 26.84 8.36
CA ASP A 241 4.31 28.03 9.12
C ASP A 241 4.68 29.30 8.34
N LEU A 242 3.87 30.36 8.49
CA LEU A 242 4.12 31.65 7.86
C LEU A 242 5.45 32.29 8.29
N MET A 243 5.91 32.01 9.49
CA MET A 243 7.17 32.56 10.05
C MET A 243 8.37 31.63 9.80
N ALA A 244 8.18 30.51 9.10
CA ALA A 244 9.25 29.56 8.84
C ALA A 244 10.28 30.10 7.83
N ASN A 245 11.52 29.68 8.00
CA ASN A 245 12.62 29.95 7.08
C ASN A 245 13.23 28.62 6.57
N LYS A 246 14.18 28.71 5.63
CA LYS A 246 14.82 27.51 5.06
C LYS A 246 15.44 26.58 6.11
N GLY A 247 15.91 27.10 7.24
CA GLY A 247 16.48 26.30 8.35
C GLY A 247 15.42 25.49 9.08
N THR A 248 14.17 25.97 9.15
CA THR A 248 13.03 25.29 9.79
C THR A 248 12.72 23.95 9.12
N PHE A 249 12.90 23.87 7.79
CA PHE A 249 12.62 22.66 7.01
C PHE A 249 13.85 21.77 6.82
N GLY A 250 14.87 21.98 7.66
CA GLY A 250 16.03 21.12 7.79
C GLY A 250 17.04 21.20 6.65
N ARG A 251 18.14 20.49 6.87
CA ARG A 251 19.29 20.38 5.95
C ARG A 251 19.47 18.91 5.58
N ALA A 252 19.20 18.57 4.36
CA ALA A 252 19.35 17.22 3.81
C ALA A 252 20.72 17.04 3.18
N LEU A 253 21.43 15.97 3.52
CA LEU A 253 22.68 15.57 2.87
C LEU A 253 22.41 14.34 2.01
N SER A 254 22.62 14.44 0.69
CA SER A 254 22.52 13.34 -0.26
C SER A 254 23.92 12.92 -0.71
N ILE A 255 24.38 11.74 -0.33
CA ILE A 255 25.69 11.16 -0.70
C ILE A 255 25.42 10.11 -1.77
N CYS A 256 25.42 10.53 -3.05
CA CYS A 256 24.91 9.74 -4.17
C CYS A 256 25.71 9.98 -5.44
N GLY A 257 25.64 9.01 -6.36
CA GLY A 257 26.20 9.15 -7.70
C GLY A 257 27.66 8.73 -7.82
N SER A 258 28.06 8.52 -9.04
CA SER A 258 29.43 8.22 -9.50
C SER A 258 29.55 8.66 -10.97
N ARG A 259 30.77 8.55 -11.56
CA ARG A 259 31.01 8.91 -12.97
C ARG A 259 29.99 8.28 -13.93
N ASN A 260 29.56 7.06 -13.68
CA ASN A 260 28.65 6.32 -14.59
C ASN A 260 27.19 6.32 -14.11
N MET A 261 26.87 6.84 -12.90
CA MET A 261 25.55 6.82 -12.29
C MET A 261 25.16 8.21 -11.75
N GLN A 262 25.44 9.27 -12.55
CA GLN A 262 25.17 10.65 -12.16
C GLN A 262 23.67 10.92 -11.95
N GLY A 263 22.81 10.22 -12.71
CA GLY A 263 21.35 10.35 -12.62
C GLY A 263 20.80 10.08 -11.22
N ALA A 264 21.39 9.16 -10.47
CA ALA A 264 20.98 8.83 -9.12
C ALA A 264 21.12 10.02 -8.16
N ALA A 265 22.26 10.73 -8.22
CA ALA A 265 22.46 11.96 -7.42
C ALA A 265 21.45 13.06 -7.77
N VAL A 266 21.17 13.23 -9.08
CA VAL A 266 20.23 14.25 -9.56
C VAL A 266 18.80 13.94 -9.13
N LEU A 267 18.35 12.68 -9.29
CA LEU A 267 17.01 12.24 -8.90
C LEU A 267 16.79 12.37 -7.39
N ALA A 268 17.73 11.90 -6.57
CA ALA A 268 17.63 11.95 -5.11
C ALA A 268 17.59 13.42 -4.61
N ALA A 269 18.49 14.28 -5.07
CA ALA A 269 18.55 15.67 -4.64
C ALA A 269 17.31 16.46 -5.10
N SER A 270 16.88 16.28 -6.37
CA SER A 270 15.70 16.95 -6.92
C SER A 270 14.42 16.53 -6.19
N SER A 271 14.28 15.24 -5.86
CA SER A 271 13.13 14.72 -5.10
C SER A 271 13.10 15.30 -3.70
N ALA A 272 14.26 15.42 -3.05
CA ALA A 272 14.36 15.99 -1.71
C ALA A 272 13.94 17.47 -1.70
N LEU A 273 14.38 18.27 -2.68
CA LEU A 273 13.94 19.66 -2.83
C LEU A 273 12.44 19.75 -3.08
N ARG A 274 11.92 18.97 -4.03
CA ARG A 274 10.48 18.96 -4.37
C ARG A 274 9.60 18.54 -3.21
N CYS A 275 10.10 17.66 -2.32
CA CYS A 275 9.39 17.24 -1.11
C CYS A 275 9.59 18.19 0.09
N GLY A 276 10.20 19.34 -0.11
CA GLY A 276 10.14 20.45 0.84
C GLY A 276 11.30 20.55 1.82
N ALA A 277 12.41 19.83 1.63
CA ALA A 277 13.64 20.08 2.39
C ALA A 277 14.10 21.53 2.24
N GLY A 278 14.48 22.18 3.33
CA GLY A 278 14.84 23.60 3.31
C GLY A 278 16.16 23.89 2.62
N LEU A 279 17.12 22.99 2.76
CA LEU A 279 18.41 22.99 2.06
C LEU A 279 18.80 21.56 1.71
N VAL A 280 19.28 21.34 0.50
CA VAL A 280 19.82 20.04 0.07
C VAL A 280 21.28 20.22 -0.35
N THR A 281 22.18 19.49 0.31
CA THR A 281 23.58 19.37 -0.11
C THR A 281 23.73 18.06 -0.87
N ALA A 282 24.07 18.12 -2.13
CA ALA A 282 24.40 16.98 -2.97
C ALA A 282 25.91 16.74 -2.90
N ALA A 283 26.33 15.70 -2.20
CA ALA A 283 27.71 15.22 -2.18
C ALA A 283 27.90 14.12 -3.23
N PHE A 284 28.89 14.27 -4.08
CA PHE A 284 29.18 13.33 -5.17
C PHE A 284 30.68 13.35 -5.50
N PRO A 285 31.22 12.30 -6.17
CA PRO A 285 32.60 12.28 -6.61
C PRO A 285 32.88 13.40 -7.61
N ASP A 286 33.98 14.13 -7.47
CA ASP A 286 34.38 15.24 -8.33
C ASP A 286 34.47 14.84 -9.81
N ALA A 287 34.79 13.58 -10.11
CA ALA A 287 34.75 13.02 -11.46
C ALA A 287 33.36 13.11 -12.14
N ALA A 288 32.28 13.33 -11.39
CA ALA A 288 30.91 13.47 -11.90
C ALA A 288 30.45 14.94 -11.97
N TYR A 289 31.27 15.91 -11.56
CA TYR A 289 30.90 17.33 -11.42
C TYR A 289 30.24 17.92 -12.66
N ASN A 290 30.89 17.81 -13.81
CA ASN A 290 30.41 18.41 -15.07
C ASN A 290 29.06 17.85 -15.55
N ALA A 291 28.70 16.65 -15.10
CA ALA A 291 27.43 16.01 -15.47
C ALA A 291 26.30 16.30 -14.47
N ILE A 292 26.63 16.52 -13.21
CA ILE A 292 25.66 16.75 -12.11
C ILE A 292 25.36 18.26 -11.94
N ALA A 293 26.39 19.10 -11.90
CA ALA A 293 26.26 20.53 -11.57
C ALA A 293 25.23 21.27 -12.46
N PRO A 294 25.19 21.09 -13.78
CA PRO A 294 24.21 21.77 -14.63
C PRO A 294 22.75 21.36 -14.39
N LYS A 295 22.50 20.23 -13.69
CA LYS A 295 21.17 19.66 -13.44
C LYS A 295 20.63 19.97 -12.04
N LEU A 296 21.46 20.49 -11.13
CA LEU A 296 21.13 20.76 -9.73
C LEU A 296 21.30 22.24 -9.41
N THR A 297 20.42 23.09 -9.92
CA THR A 297 20.52 24.56 -9.78
C THR A 297 20.16 25.06 -8.38
N GLU A 298 19.28 24.36 -7.64
CA GLU A 298 18.84 24.78 -6.31
C GLU A 298 19.53 24.05 -5.16
N SER A 299 20.34 23.03 -5.44
CA SER A 299 21.12 22.31 -4.43
C SER A 299 22.47 22.96 -4.16
N LEU A 300 22.96 22.82 -2.93
CA LEU A 300 24.36 23.06 -2.62
C LEU A 300 25.18 21.87 -3.14
N LEU A 301 26.24 22.13 -3.88
CA LEU A 301 27.09 21.09 -4.46
C LEU A 301 28.33 20.86 -3.58
N LEU A 302 28.61 19.60 -3.27
CA LEU A 302 29.77 19.17 -2.52
C LEU A 302 30.55 18.11 -3.33
N PRO A 303 31.33 18.50 -4.34
CA PRO A 303 32.21 17.59 -5.04
C PRO A 303 33.37 17.19 -4.12
N LEU A 304 33.63 15.89 -4.00
CA LEU A 304 34.65 15.32 -3.12
C LEU A 304 35.56 14.37 -3.90
N PRO A 305 36.78 14.08 -3.37
CA PRO A 305 37.77 13.31 -4.09
C PRO A 305 37.25 11.95 -4.59
N SER A 306 37.49 11.68 -5.87
CA SER A 306 37.19 10.40 -6.51
C SER A 306 38.44 9.52 -6.65
N ASN A 307 38.19 8.21 -6.83
CA ASN A 307 39.18 7.24 -7.26
C ASN A 307 39.19 7.08 -8.81
N GLU A 308 40.06 6.23 -9.35
CA GLU A 308 40.20 6.00 -10.79
C GLU A 308 38.89 5.48 -11.44
N ALA A 309 38.09 4.72 -10.70
CA ALA A 309 36.76 4.24 -11.16
C ALA A 309 35.72 5.37 -11.24
N GLY A 310 36.02 6.55 -10.69
CA GLY A 310 35.10 7.69 -10.65
C GLY A 310 34.00 7.55 -9.61
N THR A 311 34.26 6.76 -8.56
CA THR A 311 33.46 6.70 -7.32
C THR A 311 34.19 7.49 -6.23
N PHE A 312 33.57 7.68 -5.07
CA PHE A 312 34.29 8.31 -3.95
C PHE A 312 35.57 7.56 -3.60
N SER A 313 36.64 8.30 -3.29
CA SER A 313 37.80 7.74 -2.61
C SER A 313 37.60 7.77 -1.08
N SER A 314 38.33 6.94 -0.33
CA SER A 314 38.29 6.95 1.14
C SER A 314 38.72 8.31 1.73
N GLY A 315 39.47 9.12 0.98
CA GLY A 315 39.82 10.50 1.36
C GLY A 315 38.64 11.45 1.50
N ALA A 316 37.46 11.09 0.95
CA ALA A 316 36.23 11.87 1.11
C ALA A 316 35.55 11.69 2.50
N ILE A 317 35.88 10.61 3.24
CA ILE A 317 35.20 10.24 4.49
C ILE A 317 35.21 11.36 5.54
N PRO A 318 36.32 12.02 5.86
CA PRO A 318 36.33 13.08 6.88
C PRO A 318 35.39 14.22 6.57
N ALA A 319 35.39 14.69 5.31
CA ALA A 319 34.52 15.79 4.86
C ALA A 319 33.03 15.39 4.87
N LEU A 320 32.71 14.14 4.54
CA LEU A 320 31.34 13.61 4.60
C LEU A 320 30.83 13.52 6.04
N LEU A 321 31.64 13.04 6.99
CA LEU A 321 31.29 13.01 8.41
C LEU A 321 31.07 14.43 8.96
N GLU A 322 31.95 15.37 8.63
CA GLU A 322 31.79 16.77 9.03
C GLU A 322 30.49 17.38 8.47
N GLN A 323 30.17 17.11 7.20
CA GLN A 323 28.96 17.62 6.58
C GLN A 323 27.70 16.92 7.15
N ALA A 324 27.78 15.63 7.49
CA ALA A 324 26.69 14.90 8.12
C ALA A 324 26.31 15.53 9.48
N GLU A 325 27.28 15.93 10.30
CA GLU A 325 27.02 16.61 11.59
C GLU A 325 26.29 17.96 11.42
N LYS A 326 26.51 18.66 10.31
CA LYS A 326 25.84 19.94 9.98
C LYS A 326 24.44 19.72 9.36
N SER A 327 24.07 18.49 9.09
CA SER A 327 22.82 18.11 8.44
C SER A 327 21.77 17.64 9.44
N SER A 328 20.49 17.67 9.04
CA SER A 328 19.37 17.14 9.82
C SER A 328 19.10 15.65 9.53
N ALA A 329 19.42 15.22 8.30
CA ALA A 329 19.29 13.84 7.84
C ALA A 329 20.28 13.56 6.71
N VAL A 330 20.62 12.29 6.53
CA VAL A 330 21.60 11.81 5.55
C VAL A 330 21.01 10.69 4.69
N LEU A 331 21.23 10.76 3.39
CA LEU A 331 21.01 9.66 2.45
C LEU A 331 22.37 9.20 1.92
N VAL A 332 22.59 7.90 1.91
CA VAL A 332 23.79 7.30 1.31
C VAL A 332 23.45 6.06 0.50
N GLY A 333 23.97 5.96 -0.71
CA GLY A 333 23.92 4.69 -1.43
C GLY A 333 23.55 4.75 -2.91
N CYS A 334 22.64 5.63 -3.31
CA CYS A 334 22.13 5.67 -4.68
C CYS A 334 23.26 5.92 -5.69
N GLY A 335 23.59 4.93 -6.51
CA GLY A 335 24.56 5.03 -7.58
C GLY A 335 26.02 5.29 -7.15
N LEU A 336 26.41 4.81 -5.97
CA LEU A 336 27.81 4.99 -5.48
C LEU A 336 28.82 4.12 -6.24
N GLY A 337 28.39 2.99 -6.79
CA GLY A 337 29.27 1.93 -7.29
C GLY A 337 29.87 1.09 -6.16
N LEU A 338 29.94 -0.21 -6.36
CA LEU A 338 30.37 -1.15 -5.33
C LEU A 338 31.87 -1.47 -5.46
N ASN A 339 32.66 -0.95 -4.52
CA ASN A 339 34.09 -1.25 -4.39
C ASN A 339 34.53 -1.10 -2.92
N LEU A 340 35.83 -1.26 -2.63
CA LEU A 340 36.38 -1.19 -1.28
C LEU A 340 36.13 0.20 -0.64
N HIS A 341 36.38 1.28 -1.37
CA HIS A 341 36.19 2.65 -0.85
C HIS A 341 34.72 2.92 -0.49
N THR A 342 33.76 2.39 -1.28
CA THR A 342 32.32 2.50 -0.97
C THR A 342 31.99 1.75 0.33
N LYS A 343 32.56 0.56 0.53
CA LYS A 343 32.37 -0.21 1.78
C LYS A 343 32.92 0.53 2.99
N GLU A 344 34.13 1.10 2.88
CA GLU A 344 34.78 1.89 3.94
C GLU A 344 33.94 3.14 4.26
N LEU A 345 33.47 3.86 3.24
CA LEU A 345 32.65 5.06 3.39
C LEU A 345 31.33 4.77 4.10
N VAL A 346 30.57 3.76 3.64
CA VAL A 346 29.28 3.38 4.24
C VAL A 346 29.50 2.90 5.69
N SER A 347 30.52 2.08 5.95
CA SER A 347 30.85 1.63 7.30
C SER A 347 31.21 2.79 8.22
N ALA A 348 31.99 3.75 7.76
CA ALA A 348 32.38 4.93 8.54
C ALA A 348 31.16 5.80 8.89
N LEU A 349 30.24 6.02 7.94
CA LEU A 349 29.00 6.76 8.18
C LEU A 349 28.11 6.03 9.19
N VAL A 350 27.86 4.73 9.02
CA VAL A 350 26.99 3.95 9.92
C VAL A 350 27.52 3.96 11.36
N GLN A 351 28.83 3.87 11.54
CA GLN A 351 29.45 3.81 12.88
C GLN A 351 29.53 5.19 13.56
N ASN A 352 29.62 6.28 12.80
CA ASN A 352 29.95 7.58 13.36
C ASN A 352 28.86 8.65 13.22
N CYS A 353 27.94 8.54 12.24
CA CYS A 353 26.88 9.52 12.04
C CYS A 353 25.87 9.49 13.19
N THR A 354 25.55 10.69 13.72
CA THR A 354 24.56 10.87 14.80
C THR A 354 23.21 11.38 14.29
N LYS A 355 23.05 11.49 12.97
CA LYS A 355 21.81 11.97 12.32
C LYS A 355 21.02 10.82 11.72
N PRO A 356 19.68 10.92 11.68
CA PRO A 356 18.85 9.95 10.96
C PRO A 356 19.38 9.70 9.56
N MET A 357 19.47 8.43 9.16
CA MET A 357 20.13 8.03 7.91
C MET A 357 19.23 7.09 7.09
N ILE A 358 19.25 7.30 5.77
CA ILE A 358 18.70 6.37 4.79
C ILE A 358 19.87 5.69 4.08
N ILE A 359 19.79 4.38 3.96
CA ILE A 359 20.77 3.59 3.20
C ILE A 359 20.02 2.84 2.11
N ASP A 360 20.38 3.09 0.84
CA ASP A 360 19.73 2.50 -0.33
C ASP A 360 20.78 1.92 -1.30
N ALA A 361 20.37 1.08 -2.20
CA ALA A 361 21.09 0.60 -3.38
C ALA A 361 22.52 0.08 -3.05
N ASP A 362 23.56 0.72 -3.59
CA ASP A 362 24.95 0.32 -3.34
C ASP A 362 25.36 0.49 -1.89
N GLY A 363 24.73 1.38 -1.14
CA GLY A 363 24.89 1.48 0.30
C GLY A 363 24.46 0.20 1.03
N ILE A 364 23.31 -0.36 0.64
CA ILE A 364 22.82 -1.65 1.15
C ILE A 364 23.76 -2.79 0.75
N ASN A 365 24.21 -2.81 -0.52
CA ASN A 365 25.16 -3.81 -0.99
C ASN A 365 26.51 -3.75 -0.25
N ALA A 366 26.94 -2.55 0.13
CA ALA A 366 28.17 -2.36 0.93
C ALA A 366 28.03 -2.91 2.35
N LEU A 367 26.82 -2.77 2.97
CA LEU A 367 26.50 -3.31 4.29
C LEU A 367 26.44 -4.83 4.34
N ALA A 368 26.03 -5.49 3.25
CA ALA A 368 25.83 -6.94 3.22
C ALA A 368 27.08 -7.75 3.62
N ALA A 369 28.27 -7.18 3.45
CA ALA A 369 29.52 -7.81 3.87
C ALA A 369 29.78 -7.75 5.39
N ASN A 370 29.14 -6.83 6.12
CA ASN A 370 29.31 -6.62 7.56
C ASN A 370 28.05 -5.98 8.17
N ILE A 371 26.94 -6.70 8.09
CA ILE A 371 25.64 -6.18 8.51
C ILE A 371 25.54 -5.92 10.03
N ASP A 372 26.32 -6.63 10.83
CA ASP A 372 26.29 -6.50 12.29
C ASP A 372 26.71 -5.12 12.80
N ILE A 373 27.31 -4.27 11.96
CA ILE A 373 27.57 -2.87 12.33
C ILE A 373 26.28 -2.11 12.63
N LEU A 374 25.13 -2.53 12.09
CA LEU A 374 23.82 -1.96 12.38
C LEU A 374 23.39 -2.12 13.84
N LYS A 375 23.89 -3.13 14.55
CA LYS A 375 23.60 -3.35 15.98
C LYS A 375 24.16 -2.25 16.90
N ASN A 376 25.10 -1.43 16.38
CA ASN A 376 25.79 -0.37 17.13
C ASN A 376 25.56 1.03 16.53
N ILE A 377 24.44 1.25 15.85
CA ILE A 377 24.08 2.55 15.26
C ILE A 377 23.84 3.61 16.35
N LYS A 378 24.25 4.85 16.07
CA LYS A 378 24.11 5.98 16.99
C LYS A 378 22.85 6.81 16.72
N ALA A 379 22.19 6.58 15.59
CA ALA A 379 21.00 7.29 15.16
C ALA A 379 20.06 6.35 14.40
N PRO A 380 18.77 6.69 14.25
CA PRO A 380 17.83 5.88 13.49
C PRO A 380 18.28 5.67 12.04
N VAL A 381 18.18 4.43 11.56
CA VAL A 381 18.50 4.05 10.18
C VAL A 381 17.25 3.50 9.49
N ILE A 382 17.01 3.96 8.26
CA ILE A 382 16.02 3.40 7.34
C ILE A 382 16.78 2.68 6.22
N LEU A 383 16.47 1.40 6.02
CA LEU A 383 16.94 0.62 4.88
C LEU A 383 15.82 0.46 3.86
N THR A 384 16.16 0.60 2.56
CA THR A 384 15.18 0.52 1.49
C THR A 384 15.49 -0.58 0.47
N PRO A 385 15.71 -1.86 0.88
CA PRO A 385 16.09 -2.91 -0.05
C PRO A 385 14.95 -3.29 -1.00
N HIS A 386 15.29 -3.61 -2.25
CA HIS A 386 14.47 -4.46 -3.10
C HIS A 386 14.75 -5.95 -2.76
N PRO A 387 13.94 -6.94 -3.24
CA PRO A 387 14.10 -8.34 -2.85
C PRO A 387 15.51 -8.92 -3.08
N GLY A 388 16.19 -8.49 -4.16
CA GLY A 388 17.56 -8.93 -4.43
C GLY A 388 18.60 -8.35 -3.45
N GLU A 389 18.44 -7.11 -2.99
CA GLU A 389 19.26 -6.50 -1.94
C GLU A 389 18.97 -7.16 -0.59
N MET A 390 17.67 -7.41 -0.31
CA MET A 390 17.27 -8.13 0.91
C MET A 390 17.84 -9.54 0.96
N SER A 391 17.89 -10.25 -0.16
CA SER A 391 18.54 -11.56 -0.28
C SER A 391 20.01 -11.51 0.08
N ARG A 392 20.74 -10.46 -0.33
CA ARG A 392 22.16 -10.28 0.03
C ARG A 392 22.35 -9.96 1.51
N LEU A 393 21.43 -9.17 2.11
CA LEU A 393 21.48 -8.84 3.53
C LEU A 393 21.21 -10.05 4.43
N THR A 394 20.26 -10.92 4.03
CA THR A 394 19.75 -12.00 4.89
C THR A 394 20.29 -13.38 4.53
N GLY A 395 20.86 -13.57 3.35
CA GLY A 395 21.18 -14.88 2.80
C GLY A 395 19.98 -15.71 2.36
N MET A 396 18.75 -15.22 2.51
CA MET A 396 17.51 -15.90 2.10
C MET A 396 17.35 -15.86 0.58
N SER A 397 16.67 -16.86 0.00
CA SER A 397 16.27 -16.80 -1.41
C SER A 397 15.22 -15.71 -1.65
N ILE A 398 15.21 -15.12 -2.88
CA ILE A 398 14.18 -14.14 -3.26
C ILE A 398 12.78 -14.75 -3.14
N ALA A 399 12.62 -16.03 -3.48
CA ALA A 399 11.34 -16.73 -3.40
C ALA A 399 10.82 -16.84 -1.95
N ASP A 400 11.70 -17.10 -0.98
CA ASP A 400 11.32 -17.16 0.43
C ASP A 400 10.98 -15.77 1.00
N ILE A 401 11.72 -14.75 0.57
CA ILE A 401 11.42 -13.35 0.93
C ILE A 401 10.04 -12.95 0.38
N GLU A 402 9.76 -13.25 -0.88
CA GLU A 402 8.48 -12.91 -1.51
C GLU A 402 7.29 -13.65 -0.90
N ARG A 403 7.50 -14.90 -0.46
CA ARG A 403 6.45 -15.71 0.20
C ARG A 403 6.04 -15.16 1.55
N ASP A 404 6.96 -14.54 2.30
CA ASP A 404 6.71 -14.07 3.68
C ASP A 404 7.27 -12.68 3.95
N ARG A 405 7.02 -11.74 3.00
CA ARG A 405 7.56 -10.37 3.01
C ARG A 405 7.37 -9.64 4.35
N VAL A 406 6.18 -9.78 4.94
CA VAL A 406 5.80 -9.09 6.17
C VAL A 406 6.65 -9.54 7.35
N ASN A 407 6.72 -10.85 7.59
CA ASN A 407 7.48 -11.38 8.71
C ASN A 407 9.00 -11.26 8.49
N VAL A 408 9.46 -11.36 7.24
CA VAL A 408 10.87 -11.08 6.91
C VAL A 408 11.22 -9.63 7.26
N ALA A 409 10.37 -8.68 6.89
CA ALA A 409 10.60 -7.26 7.21
C ALA A 409 10.57 -6.98 8.72
N ARG A 410 9.60 -7.53 9.45
CA ARG A 410 9.50 -7.38 10.91
C ARG A 410 10.71 -7.94 11.63
N ARG A 411 11.04 -9.20 11.38
CA ARG A 411 12.19 -9.88 12.01
C ARG A 411 13.50 -9.15 11.77
N PHE A 412 13.71 -8.70 10.55
CA PHE A 412 14.92 -7.94 10.21
C PHE A 412 14.96 -6.58 10.93
N ALA A 413 13.83 -5.84 10.94
CA ALA A 413 13.74 -4.56 11.63
C ALA A 413 14.05 -4.71 13.13
N ASP A 414 13.48 -5.74 13.78
CA ASP A 414 13.69 -6.02 15.20
C ASP A 414 15.14 -6.47 15.50
N GLU A 415 15.71 -7.35 14.67
CA GLU A 415 17.05 -7.88 14.87
C GLU A 415 18.12 -6.78 14.81
N TYR A 416 17.98 -5.82 13.90
CA TYR A 416 18.98 -4.77 13.67
C TYR A 416 18.60 -3.41 14.23
N GLY A 417 17.44 -3.26 14.86
CA GLY A 417 17.00 -1.99 15.45
C GLY A 417 16.71 -0.89 14.43
N VAL A 418 16.25 -1.23 13.23
CA VAL A 418 16.09 -0.32 12.09
C VAL A 418 14.63 -0.19 11.63
N VAL A 419 14.38 0.78 10.76
CA VAL A 419 13.20 0.78 9.90
C VAL A 419 13.55 0.12 8.58
N LEU A 420 12.80 -0.90 8.19
CA LEU A 420 12.95 -1.57 6.92
C LEU A 420 11.79 -1.26 5.98
N LEU A 421 12.10 -0.76 4.79
CA LEU A 421 11.17 -0.55 3.68
C LEU A 421 11.53 -1.56 2.58
N LEU A 422 10.91 -2.73 2.58
CA LEU A 422 11.11 -3.78 1.57
C LEU A 422 10.33 -3.45 0.31
N LYS A 423 11.03 -2.90 -0.68
CA LYS A 423 10.46 -2.46 -1.98
C LYS A 423 9.82 -3.63 -2.75
N GLY A 424 8.74 -3.34 -3.46
CA GLY A 424 8.04 -4.30 -4.33
C GLY A 424 6.64 -3.84 -4.68
N ALA A 425 5.90 -4.70 -5.38
CA ALA A 425 4.52 -4.42 -5.80
C ALA A 425 3.56 -4.20 -4.61
N SER A 426 3.87 -4.79 -3.45
CA SER A 426 3.29 -4.47 -2.14
C SER A 426 4.46 -4.14 -1.21
N THR A 427 4.92 -2.88 -1.25
CA THR A 427 6.03 -2.44 -0.40
C THR A 427 5.62 -2.57 1.07
N VAL A 428 6.45 -3.27 1.85
CA VAL A 428 6.26 -3.50 3.29
C VAL A 428 7.17 -2.56 4.07
N ILE A 429 6.64 -1.87 5.07
CA ILE A 429 7.43 -1.03 5.97
C ILE A 429 7.23 -1.53 7.41
N ALA A 430 8.33 -1.89 8.06
CA ALA A 430 8.36 -2.34 9.46
C ALA A 430 9.38 -1.55 10.25
N GLY A 431 9.08 -1.28 11.52
CA GLY A 431 9.99 -0.60 12.45
C GLY A 431 10.31 -1.48 13.66
N ALA A 432 11.52 -1.39 14.17
CA ALA A 432 11.93 -2.12 15.37
C ALA A 432 11.01 -1.86 16.56
N GLY A 433 10.66 -2.92 17.28
CA GLY A 433 9.77 -2.87 18.45
C GLY A 433 8.30 -2.59 18.12
N ARG A 434 7.91 -2.60 16.82
CA ARG A 434 6.53 -2.37 16.40
C ARG A 434 5.88 -3.69 15.97
N ARG A 435 4.65 -3.90 16.44
CA ARG A 435 3.84 -5.07 16.02
C ARG A 435 3.13 -4.85 14.70
N ASP A 436 2.82 -3.60 14.35
CA ASP A 436 2.20 -3.22 13.09
C ASP A 436 3.25 -3.10 11.96
N ALA A 437 2.90 -3.60 10.78
CA ALA A 437 3.63 -3.35 9.55
C ALA A 437 2.73 -2.63 8.55
N TYR A 438 3.29 -1.67 7.83
CA TYR A 438 2.56 -0.91 6.82
C TYR A 438 2.75 -1.52 5.44
N ILE A 439 1.65 -1.59 4.68
CA ILE A 439 1.67 -1.95 3.27
C ILE A 439 1.33 -0.71 2.45
N ASN A 440 2.24 -0.33 1.54
CA ASN A 440 1.94 0.74 0.61
C ASN A 440 1.04 0.23 -0.53
N VAL A 441 -0.07 0.91 -0.73
CA VAL A 441 -1.09 0.57 -1.74
C VAL A 441 -1.14 1.56 -2.91
N THR A 442 -0.33 2.63 -2.87
CA THR A 442 -0.18 3.59 -3.97
C THR A 442 0.90 3.15 -4.95
N GLY A 443 0.82 3.64 -6.17
CA GLY A 443 1.77 3.34 -7.23
C GLY A 443 1.27 2.31 -8.24
N ASN A 444 1.96 2.26 -9.36
CA ASN A 444 1.59 1.42 -10.49
C ASN A 444 2.82 0.79 -11.15
N GLN A 445 2.58 -0.13 -12.10
CA GLN A 445 3.62 -0.88 -12.78
C GLN A 445 4.52 -0.03 -13.71
N GLY A 446 4.09 1.17 -14.10
CA GLY A 446 4.92 2.12 -14.85
C GLY A 446 6.14 2.61 -14.07
N MET A 447 6.11 2.49 -12.73
CA MET A 447 7.22 2.85 -11.84
C MET A 447 8.34 1.79 -11.80
N ALA A 448 8.17 0.64 -12.46
CA ALA A 448 9.19 -0.41 -12.53
C ALA A 448 10.31 -0.03 -13.53
N LYS A 449 11.03 1.05 -13.23
CA LYS A 449 12.13 1.62 -14.03
C LYS A 449 13.28 2.09 -13.15
N GLY A 450 14.47 2.14 -13.74
CA GLY A 450 15.65 2.73 -13.09
C GLY A 450 15.41 4.17 -12.64
N GLY A 451 15.91 4.54 -11.46
CA GLY A 451 15.73 5.88 -10.89
C GLY A 451 14.53 6.03 -9.95
N SER A 452 13.56 5.11 -9.99
CA SER A 452 12.39 5.15 -9.10
C SER A 452 12.79 5.02 -7.61
N GLY A 453 13.76 4.16 -7.30
CA GLY A 453 14.31 4.02 -5.94
C GLY A 453 15.03 5.27 -5.47
N ASP A 454 15.85 5.88 -6.34
CA ASP A 454 16.59 7.12 -6.02
C ASP A 454 15.63 8.27 -5.67
N MET A 455 14.50 8.38 -6.42
CA MET A 455 13.42 9.31 -6.11
C MET A 455 12.80 9.03 -4.74
N LEU A 456 12.46 7.77 -4.43
CA LEU A 456 11.88 7.38 -3.13
C LEU A 456 12.82 7.79 -1.98
N SER A 457 14.10 7.48 -2.10
CA SER A 457 15.09 7.81 -1.08
C SER A 457 15.27 9.30 -0.88
N GLY A 458 15.19 10.10 -1.95
CA GLY A 458 15.16 11.57 -1.87
C GLY A 458 13.91 12.11 -1.17
N ILE A 459 12.73 11.53 -1.40
CA ILE A 459 11.49 11.89 -0.72
C ILE A 459 11.60 11.61 0.80
N ILE A 460 12.07 10.40 1.18
CA ILE A 460 12.25 10.04 2.59
C ILE A 460 13.29 10.96 3.25
N LEU A 461 14.39 11.27 2.56
CA LEU A 461 15.41 12.21 3.04
C LEU A 461 14.81 13.58 3.39
N ALA A 462 13.94 14.11 2.52
CA ALA A 462 13.28 15.39 2.77
C ALA A 462 12.38 15.34 4.01
N LEU A 463 11.61 14.27 4.19
CA LEU A 463 10.73 14.11 5.34
C LEU A 463 11.51 13.99 6.64
N LEU A 464 12.59 13.20 6.66
CA LEU A 464 13.50 13.12 7.81
C LEU A 464 14.16 14.47 8.14
N ALA A 465 14.63 15.18 7.11
CA ALA A 465 15.25 16.48 7.31
C ALA A 465 14.30 17.51 7.94
N GLN A 466 13.01 17.40 7.63
CA GLN A 466 11.94 18.21 8.20
C GLN A 466 11.47 17.73 9.59
N GLY A 467 12.13 16.73 10.18
CA GLY A 467 11.84 16.24 11.54
C GLY A 467 10.72 15.21 11.62
N VAL A 468 10.27 14.63 10.52
CA VAL A 468 9.31 13.51 10.54
C VAL A 468 9.98 12.28 11.15
N TYR A 469 9.28 11.58 12.02
CA TYR A 469 9.78 10.37 12.68
C TYR A 469 10.17 9.31 11.64
N PRO A 470 11.24 8.52 11.84
CA PRO A 470 11.78 7.61 10.81
C PRO A 470 10.77 6.63 10.22
N LEU A 471 9.95 5.98 11.05
CA LEU A 471 8.91 5.08 10.54
C LEU A 471 7.86 5.84 9.72
N ASP A 472 7.39 6.98 10.24
CA ASP A 472 6.41 7.82 9.54
C ASP A 472 6.98 8.40 8.24
N ALA A 473 8.28 8.74 8.22
CA ALA A 473 8.97 9.22 7.02
C ALA A 473 9.06 8.13 5.94
N ALA A 474 9.34 6.88 6.33
CA ALA A 474 9.34 5.75 5.41
C ALA A 474 7.93 5.45 4.86
N VAL A 475 6.91 5.43 5.73
CA VAL A 475 5.50 5.16 5.36
C VAL A 475 4.94 6.27 4.49
N LEU A 476 5.09 7.53 4.89
CA LEU A 476 4.63 8.70 4.12
C LEU A 476 5.42 8.85 2.82
N GLY A 477 6.73 8.59 2.84
CA GLY A 477 7.59 8.62 1.66
C GLY A 477 7.14 7.61 0.60
N ALA A 478 6.86 6.38 1.00
CA ALA A 478 6.32 5.35 0.09
C ALA A 478 4.95 5.76 -0.49
N TYR A 479 4.07 6.32 0.34
CA TYR A 479 2.77 6.83 -0.08
C TYR A 479 2.90 7.96 -1.12
N ILE A 480 3.70 9.00 -0.83
CA ILE A 480 3.91 10.14 -1.74
C ILE A 480 4.54 9.67 -3.05
N HIS A 481 5.54 8.80 -2.98
CA HIS A 481 6.22 8.23 -4.14
C HIS A 481 5.23 7.50 -5.07
N GLY A 482 4.42 6.60 -4.50
CA GLY A 482 3.41 5.87 -5.26
C GLY A 482 2.32 6.79 -5.83
N ALA A 483 1.80 7.73 -5.02
CA ALA A 483 0.80 8.70 -5.46
C ALA A 483 1.31 9.62 -6.58
N ALA A 484 2.60 9.98 -6.57
CA ALA A 484 3.23 10.73 -7.66
C ALA A 484 3.31 9.89 -8.95
N GLY A 485 3.64 8.60 -8.84
CA GLY A 485 3.58 7.65 -9.95
C GLY A 485 2.18 7.51 -10.53
N ASP A 486 1.15 7.43 -9.68
CA ASP A 486 -0.25 7.36 -10.11
C ASP A 486 -0.71 8.66 -10.78
N ALA A 487 -0.25 9.80 -10.29
CA ALA A 487 -0.52 11.10 -10.92
C ALA A 487 0.14 11.22 -12.30
N ALA A 488 1.40 10.78 -12.43
CA ALA A 488 2.11 10.76 -13.72
C ALA A 488 1.45 9.80 -14.73
N ALA A 489 1.00 8.62 -14.27
CA ALA A 489 0.36 7.64 -15.13
C ALA A 489 -1.00 8.10 -15.70
N ARG A 490 -1.68 9.04 -15.06
CA ARG A 490 -2.94 9.64 -15.58
C ARG A 490 -2.71 10.56 -16.77
N GLU A 491 -1.50 11.08 -16.92
CA GLU A 491 -1.14 12.04 -17.99
C GLU A 491 -0.30 11.38 -19.09
N LEU A 492 0.46 10.36 -18.72
CA LEU A 492 1.36 9.64 -19.60
C LEU A 492 0.95 8.16 -19.68
N SER A 493 1.49 7.43 -20.63
CA SER A 493 1.32 5.97 -20.62
C SER A 493 2.20 5.33 -19.55
N LEU A 494 1.77 4.18 -19.01
CA LEU A 494 2.56 3.39 -18.06
C LEU A 494 3.94 3.01 -18.62
N SER A 495 4.03 2.83 -19.92
CA SER A 495 5.29 2.47 -20.60
C SER A 495 6.23 3.66 -20.80
N SER A 496 5.73 4.88 -20.94
CA SER A 496 6.54 6.07 -21.25
C SER A 496 6.99 6.86 -20.03
N MET A 497 6.27 6.76 -18.89
CA MET A 497 6.61 7.53 -17.71
C MET A 497 8.00 7.19 -17.15
N LEU A 498 8.71 8.21 -16.68
CA LEU A 498 10.04 8.15 -16.09
C LEU A 498 10.03 8.65 -14.64
N ALA A 499 11.11 8.42 -13.91
CA ALA A 499 11.24 8.94 -12.53
C ALA A 499 11.12 10.48 -12.47
N PHE A 500 11.64 11.22 -13.47
CA PHE A 500 11.47 12.67 -13.54
C PHE A 500 10.02 13.12 -13.72
N ASP A 501 9.19 12.36 -14.43
CA ASP A 501 7.77 12.67 -14.57
C ASP A 501 7.06 12.51 -13.22
N CYS A 502 7.43 11.49 -12.44
CA CYS A 502 6.94 11.33 -11.09
C CYS A 502 7.41 12.49 -10.18
N ILE A 503 8.66 12.97 -10.30
CA ILE A 503 9.15 14.15 -9.59
C ILE A 503 8.35 15.40 -10.00
N ALA A 504 8.04 15.56 -11.29
CA ALA A 504 7.22 16.66 -11.80
C ALA A 504 5.77 16.61 -11.27
N ALA A 505 5.25 15.42 -10.97
CA ALA A 505 3.92 15.22 -10.40
C ALA A 505 3.84 15.47 -8.88
N LEU A 506 4.98 15.47 -8.15
CA LEU A 506 5.03 15.71 -6.69
C LEU A 506 4.23 16.94 -6.24
N PRO A 507 4.33 18.13 -6.89
CA PRO A 507 3.59 19.31 -6.43
C PRO A 507 2.06 19.10 -6.36
N ARG A 508 1.50 18.28 -7.24
CA ARG A 508 0.06 17.96 -7.22
C ARG A 508 -0.31 17.09 -6.03
N VAL A 509 0.50 16.09 -5.74
CA VAL A 509 0.31 15.21 -4.59
C VAL A 509 0.44 15.99 -3.29
N LEU A 510 1.52 16.79 -3.16
CA LEU A 510 1.79 17.55 -1.95
C LEU A 510 0.69 18.58 -1.65
N ARG A 511 0.13 19.23 -2.69
CA ARG A 511 -1.02 20.14 -2.53
C ARG A 511 -2.21 19.47 -1.82
N THR A 512 -2.43 18.16 -2.01
CA THR A 512 -3.51 17.44 -1.32
C THR A 512 -3.21 17.17 0.16
N LEU A 513 -1.93 17.22 0.54
CA LEU A 513 -1.44 16.97 1.90
C LEU A 513 -1.24 18.26 2.71
N GLU A 514 -1.11 19.39 2.05
CA GLU A 514 -0.97 20.70 2.70
C GLU A 514 -2.27 21.09 3.44
N ARG A 515 -2.11 21.87 4.53
CA ARG A 515 -3.20 22.26 5.44
C ARG A 515 -3.37 23.77 5.44
#